data_46132bf6d89f904eb202c8a14afa0a77
#
_entry.id   46132bf6d89f904eb202c8a14afa0a77
#
_cell.length_a   1.000
_cell.length_b   1.000
_cell.length_c   1.000
_cell.angle_alpha   90.00
_cell.angle_beta   90.00
_cell.angle_gamma   90.00
#
_symmetry.space_group_name_H-M   'P 1'
#
loop_
_entity.id
_entity.type
_entity.pdbx_description
1 polymer ?
#
loop_
_entity_poly.entity_id
_entity_poly.type
_entity_poly.pdbx_seq_one_letter_code
_entity_poly.pdbx_strand_id
1 'polypeptide(L)'
;MSIKHLNLITLAVLTLFLAAACNNSSKSKKGTTSDGKEKTVEVEVFDANELKEQIVEIIQDAPDPKETANLLNEAGASYILDLTVPADDVDKFMTTTQKSIGLGMYAFDIQYATAYNRGDVASRTAMIERDLIEDLGLEQDLSSSEQFIERLKDNANNKDSVENLVAEAMNYANRQLAQGDRPDVYALAFIGANVEALYILSQLTKMSVENKDLLKIMSGQKERAKSIFSMLELMSGDKTVKPYYEKMKPVYEYYIDVKSFNEEQLNEIAPMIENLRNSIM
;
A
#
# COMPACT_ATOMS: atom_id res chain seq x y z
N MET A 1 62.81 34.28 -2.01
CA MET A 1 63.55 33.80 -3.19
C MET A 1 62.51 33.14 -4.12
N SER A 2 62.10 33.92 -5.07
CA SER A 2 62.44 33.96 -6.51
C SER A 2 61.82 32.82 -7.27
N ILE A 3 60.74 33.05 -7.99
CA ILE A 3 60.62 33.63 -9.34
C ILE A 3 60.55 32.56 -10.45
N LYS A 4 59.44 32.63 -11.20
CA LYS A 4 59.33 32.61 -12.70
C LYS A 4 59.38 31.22 -13.38
N HIS A 5 58.69 30.92 -14.42
CA HIS A 5 57.97 31.57 -15.53
C HIS A 5 56.98 30.55 -16.10
N LEU A 6 55.76 30.86 -16.49
CA LEU A 6 55.30 31.41 -17.78
C LEU A 6 55.67 30.55 -18.97
N ASN A 7 54.70 29.89 -19.57
CA ASN A 7 54.47 30.01 -21.00
C ASN A 7 53.06 29.58 -21.46
N LEU A 8 52.44 30.53 -22.08
CA LEU A 8 51.28 30.53 -22.90
C LEU A 8 51.53 29.69 -24.18
N ILE A 9 50.63 28.84 -24.59
CA ILE A 9 50.35 28.61 -25.97
C ILE A 9 48.84 28.47 -26.13
N THR A 10 48.27 29.47 -26.76
CA THR A 10 46.95 29.58 -27.36
C THR A 10 46.81 28.59 -28.49
N LEU A 11 45.70 27.86 -28.54
CA LEU A 11 45.09 27.50 -29.81
C LEU A 11 43.57 27.49 -29.68
N ALA A 12 42.95 28.47 -30.29
CA ALA A 12 41.53 28.59 -30.49
C ALA A 12 41.08 27.51 -31.51
N VAL A 13 40.10 26.68 -31.08
CA VAL A 13 39.21 26.01 -32.05
C VAL A 13 37.80 26.36 -31.65
N LEU A 14 37.26 27.26 -32.43
CA LEU A 14 35.86 27.67 -32.45
C LEU A 14 35.05 26.53 -33.10
N THR A 15 34.27 25.82 -32.28
CA THR A 15 33.18 25.01 -32.81
C THR A 15 31.88 25.48 -32.17
N LEU A 16 31.09 26.13 -33.01
CA LEU A 16 29.66 26.35 -32.78
C LEU A 16 28.98 25.01 -32.48
N PHE A 17 28.45 24.83 -31.31
CA PHE A 17 27.35 23.92 -31.10
C PHE A 17 26.08 24.73 -30.78
N LEU A 18 25.19 24.67 -31.76
CA LEU A 18 23.82 25.15 -31.67
C LEU A 18 23.16 24.57 -30.44
N ALA A 19 22.59 25.45 -29.64
CA ALA A 19 21.63 25.12 -28.62
C ALA A 19 20.41 24.45 -29.27
N ALA A 20 20.33 23.12 -29.20
CA ALA A 20 19.08 22.42 -29.40
C ALA A 20 18.31 22.50 -28.08
N ALA A 21 17.37 23.44 -28.01
CA ALA A 21 16.29 23.38 -27.06
C ALA A 21 15.56 22.06 -27.27
N CYS A 22 15.71 21.11 -26.36
CA CYS A 22 14.85 19.94 -26.31
C CYS A 22 13.45 20.41 -25.89
N ASN A 23 12.66 20.72 -26.89
CA ASN A 23 11.23 20.82 -26.77
C ASN A 23 10.74 19.36 -26.61
N ASN A 24 10.28 18.99 -25.42
CA ASN A 24 9.75 17.68 -25.13
C ASN A 24 8.36 17.57 -25.74
N SER A 25 8.32 17.35 -27.06
CA SER A 25 7.08 17.05 -27.75
C SER A 25 6.86 15.53 -27.71
N SER A 26 5.79 15.13 -27.07
CA SER A 26 5.21 13.80 -27.07
C SER A 26 5.31 13.12 -28.44
N LYS A 27 6.03 12.00 -28.51
CA LYS A 27 6.11 11.18 -29.72
C LYS A 27 4.86 10.31 -29.82
N SER A 28 3.92 10.74 -30.65
CA SER A 28 2.84 9.90 -31.17
C SER A 28 3.42 8.74 -31.99
N LYS A 29 3.15 7.49 -31.61
CA LYS A 29 3.42 6.33 -32.45
C LYS A 29 2.22 6.09 -33.37
N LYS A 30 2.43 6.24 -34.68
CA LYS A 30 1.45 5.88 -35.72
C LYS A 30 1.45 4.36 -35.90
N GLY A 31 0.31 3.74 -35.67
CA GLY A 31 0.06 2.35 -36.08
C GLY A 31 -0.88 2.31 -37.28
N THR A 32 -0.53 1.62 -38.34
CA THR A 32 -1.34 1.46 -39.55
C THR A 32 -2.10 0.14 -39.47
N THR A 33 -3.42 0.18 -39.54
CA THR A 33 -4.25 -1.00 -39.76
C THR A 33 -4.62 -1.10 -41.24
N SER A 34 -4.85 -2.32 -41.74
CA SER A 34 -5.04 -2.68 -43.13
C SER A 34 -6.25 -2.08 -43.84
N ASP A 35 -7.01 -1.19 -43.22
CA ASP A 35 -8.21 -0.58 -43.81
C ASP A 35 -8.13 0.94 -43.98
N GLY A 36 -6.94 1.50 -44.10
CA GLY A 36 -6.73 2.86 -44.56
C GLY A 36 -7.29 4.01 -43.70
N LYS A 37 -7.77 3.73 -42.45
CA LYS A 37 -8.12 4.77 -41.48
C LYS A 37 -7.07 4.82 -40.39
N GLU A 38 -6.28 5.90 -40.38
CA GLU A 38 -5.38 6.22 -39.28
C GLU A 38 -6.22 6.45 -37.98
N LYS A 39 -6.15 5.50 -37.07
CA LYS A 39 -6.55 5.77 -35.68
C LYS A 39 -5.32 6.21 -34.91
N THR A 40 -5.26 7.47 -34.58
CA THR A 40 -4.36 7.98 -33.55
C THR A 40 -4.83 7.43 -32.21
N VAL A 41 -4.10 6.48 -31.66
CA VAL A 41 -4.27 6.10 -30.24
C VAL A 41 -3.41 7.10 -29.47
N GLU A 42 -4.02 8.10 -28.88
CA GLU A 42 -3.37 8.90 -27.85
C GLU A 42 -3.11 7.97 -26.66
N VAL A 43 -1.86 7.57 -26.50
CA VAL A 43 -1.40 6.98 -25.25
C VAL A 43 -1.19 8.17 -24.32
N GLU A 44 -2.10 8.41 -23.39
CA GLU A 44 -1.87 9.31 -22.28
C GLU A 44 -0.63 8.80 -21.55
N VAL A 45 0.47 9.50 -21.72
CA VAL A 45 1.69 9.29 -20.93
C VAL A 45 1.43 10.06 -19.63
N PHE A 46 0.92 9.38 -18.61
CA PHE A 46 0.82 9.97 -17.28
C PHE A 46 2.23 10.38 -16.82
N ASP A 47 2.36 11.61 -16.38
CA ASP A 47 3.56 12.06 -15.69
C ASP A 47 3.64 11.30 -14.36
N ALA A 48 4.79 10.70 -14.08
CA ALA A 48 4.99 9.93 -12.85
C ALA A 48 4.74 10.78 -11.58
N ASN A 49 4.97 12.09 -11.66
CA ASN A 49 4.66 13.00 -10.56
C ASN A 49 3.16 13.23 -10.40
N GLU A 50 2.41 13.36 -11.49
CA GLU A 50 0.95 13.49 -11.46
C GLU A 50 0.30 12.24 -10.87
N LEU A 51 0.77 11.05 -11.27
CA LEU A 51 0.31 9.78 -10.69
C LEU A 51 0.59 9.71 -9.19
N LYS A 52 1.78 10.13 -8.75
CA LYS A 52 2.15 10.18 -7.33
C LYS A 52 1.22 11.11 -6.55
N GLU A 53 0.97 12.32 -7.06
CA GLU A 53 0.09 13.30 -6.40
C GLU A 53 -1.33 12.75 -6.25
N GLN A 54 -1.89 12.12 -7.27
CA GLN A 54 -3.22 11.49 -7.22
C GLN A 54 -3.27 10.33 -6.21
N ILE A 55 -2.26 9.47 -6.15
CA ILE A 55 -2.18 8.39 -5.17
C ILE A 55 -2.14 8.95 -3.74
N VAL A 56 -1.32 9.97 -3.50
CA VAL A 56 -1.21 10.63 -2.18
C VAL A 56 -2.53 11.23 -1.76
N GLU A 57 -3.24 11.93 -2.64
CA GLU A 57 -4.55 12.51 -2.38
C GLU A 57 -5.57 11.43 -2.00
N ILE A 58 -5.66 10.34 -2.79
CA ILE A 58 -6.57 9.23 -2.50
C ILE A 58 -6.29 8.61 -1.12
N ILE A 59 -5.02 8.41 -0.76
CA ILE A 59 -4.67 7.80 0.53
C ILE A 59 -4.97 8.75 1.70
N GLN A 60 -4.73 10.05 1.53
CA GLN A 60 -5.03 11.04 2.56
C GLN A 60 -6.53 11.18 2.84
N ASP A 61 -7.35 11.03 1.81
CA ASP A 61 -8.81 11.10 1.92
C ASP A 61 -9.44 9.75 2.33
N ALA A 62 -8.72 8.65 2.19
CA ALA A 62 -9.22 7.33 2.55
C ALA A 62 -9.29 7.15 4.07
N PRO A 63 -10.35 6.52 4.61
CA PRO A 63 -10.42 6.17 6.03
C PRO A 63 -9.22 5.31 6.44
N ASP A 64 -8.65 5.58 7.63
CA ASP A 64 -7.50 4.84 8.17
C ASP A 64 -7.89 3.36 8.42
N PRO A 65 -7.12 2.37 7.94
CA PRO A 65 -7.32 0.95 8.28
C PRO A 65 -7.37 0.68 9.80
N LYS A 66 -6.62 1.43 10.60
CA LYS A 66 -6.64 1.35 12.07
C LYS A 66 -8.04 1.53 12.65
N GLU A 67 -8.87 2.38 12.04
CA GLU A 67 -10.25 2.57 12.49
C GLU A 67 -11.03 1.25 12.46
N THR A 68 -10.82 0.41 11.43
CA THR A 68 -11.47 -0.90 11.34
C THR A 68 -11.11 -1.79 12.53
N ALA A 69 -9.84 -1.86 12.94
CA ALA A 69 -9.41 -2.67 14.07
C ALA A 69 -10.05 -2.20 15.40
N ASN A 70 -10.14 -0.89 15.61
CA ASN A 70 -10.81 -0.33 16.79
C ASN A 70 -12.31 -0.62 16.80
N LEU A 71 -12.99 -0.40 15.66
CA LEU A 71 -14.43 -0.69 15.51
C LEU A 71 -14.76 -2.16 15.75
N LEU A 72 -13.91 -3.10 15.34
CA LEU A 72 -14.06 -4.53 15.62
C LEU A 72 -14.03 -4.81 17.13
N ASN A 73 -13.08 -4.21 17.85
CA ASN A 73 -12.99 -4.34 19.30
C ASN A 73 -14.20 -3.71 20.01
N GLU A 74 -14.60 -2.50 19.60
CA GLU A 74 -15.77 -1.79 20.14
C GLU A 74 -17.08 -2.55 19.89
N ALA A 75 -17.21 -3.23 18.76
CA ALA A 75 -18.34 -4.10 18.43
C ALA A 75 -18.34 -5.42 19.22
N GLY A 76 -17.33 -5.65 20.08
CA GLY A 76 -17.22 -6.85 20.92
C GLY A 76 -16.77 -8.10 20.16
N ALA A 77 -16.21 -7.97 18.96
CA ALA A 77 -15.59 -9.10 18.26
C ALA A 77 -14.39 -9.62 19.05
N SER A 78 -14.15 -10.93 19.03
CA SER A 78 -13.00 -11.52 19.69
C SER A 78 -11.75 -11.39 18.82
N TYR A 79 -10.58 -11.23 19.45
CA TYR A 79 -9.30 -11.36 18.78
C TYR A 79 -9.05 -12.82 18.39
N ILE A 80 -8.76 -13.08 17.12
CA ILE A 80 -8.46 -14.42 16.60
C ILE A 80 -7.12 -14.36 15.87
N LEU A 81 -6.08 -14.94 16.47
CA LEU A 81 -4.73 -14.95 15.91
C LEU A 81 -4.67 -15.67 14.56
N ASP A 82 -5.43 -16.76 14.41
CA ASP A 82 -5.43 -17.58 13.17
C ASP A 82 -6.01 -16.82 11.95
N LEU A 83 -6.58 -15.65 12.14
CA LEU A 83 -7.01 -14.78 11.03
C LEU A 83 -5.89 -13.87 10.52
N THR A 84 -4.82 -13.67 11.29
CA THR A 84 -3.67 -12.86 10.86
C THR A 84 -2.77 -13.64 9.88
N VAL A 85 -1.87 -12.93 9.21
CA VAL A 85 -0.87 -13.57 8.33
C VAL A 85 0.07 -14.42 9.18
N PRO A 86 0.21 -15.73 8.90
CA PRO A 86 1.15 -16.56 9.63
C PRO A 86 2.60 -16.07 9.48
N ALA A 87 3.39 -16.16 10.55
CA ALA A 87 4.78 -15.73 10.55
C ALA A 87 5.62 -16.43 9.45
N ASP A 88 5.37 -17.73 9.25
CA ASP A 88 6.10 -18.55 8.27
C ASP A 88 5.71 -18.20 6.81
N ASP A 89 4.67 -17.42 6.60
CA ASP A 89 4.21 -17.01 5.27
C ASP A 89 4.97 -15.81 4.71
N VAL A 90 5.87 -15.19 5.47
CA VAL A 90 6.70 -14.08 5.00
C VAL A 90 7.51 -14.44 3.74
N ASP A 91 8.00 -15.69 3.67
CA ASP A 91 8.77 -16.19 2.54
C ASP A 91 7.95 -16.35 1.23
N LYS A 92 6.63 -16.27 1.31
CA LYS A 92 5.75 -16.30 0.13
C LYS A 92 5.80 -14.99 -0.65
N PHE A 93 6.15 -13.89 0.00
CA PHE A 93 6.29 -12.57 -0.64
C PHE A 93 7.65 -12.45 -1.33
N MET A 94 7.74 -12.87 -2.60
CA MET A 94 9.02 -12.98 -3.32
C MET A 94 9.36 -11.76 -4.17
N THR A 95 8.37 -11.12 -4.80
CA THR A 95 8.57 -9.95 -5.67
C THR A 95 8.41 -8.65 -4.89
N THR A 96 8.98 -7.55 -5.40
CA THR A 96 8.79 -6.21 -4.81
C THR A 96 7.31 -5.89 -4.59
N THR A 97 6.45 -6.16 -5.58
CA THR A 97 5.01 -5.94 -5.46
C THR A 97 4.38 -6.78 -4.35
N GLN A 98 4.72 -8.08 -4.27
CA GLN A 98 4.23 -8.95 -3.21
C GLN A 98 4.73 -8.49 -1.83
N LYS A 99 6.02 -8.18 -1.70
CA LYS A 99 6.60 -7.68 -0.44
C LYS A 99 5.94 -6.38 0.01
N SER A 100 5.64 -5.47 -0.93
CA SER A 100 4.92 -4.23 -0.60
C SER A 100 3.50 -4.50 -0.10
N ILE A 101 2.77 -5.42 -0.73
CA ILE A 101 1.43 -5.84 -0.28
C ILE A 101 1.53 -6.53 1.09
N GLY A 102 2.48 -7.45 1.27
CA GLY A 102 2.73 -8.15 2.53
C GLY A 102 3.08 -7.21 3.68
N LEU A 103 3.89 -6.17 3.40
CA LEU A 103 4.20 -5.11 4.35
C LEU A 103 2.92 -4.48 4.92
N GLY A 104 1.96 -4.16 4.05
CA GLY A 104 0.67 -3.61 4.48
C GLY A 104 -0.18 -4.61 5.26
N MET A 105 -0.20 -5.88 4.87
CA MET A 105 -0.95 -6.91 5.59
C MET A 105 -0.43 -7.08 7.02
N TYR A 106 0.89 -7.19 7.21
CA TYR A 106 1.49 -7.25 8.55
C TYR A 106 1.29 -5.95 9.34
N ALA A 107 1.34 -4.78 8.68
CA ALA A 107 1.03 -3.50 9.33
C ALA A 107 -0.40 -3.46 9.90
N PHE A 108 -1.38 -4.01 9.18
CA PHE A 108 -2.74 -4.14 9.70
C PHE A 108 -2.82 -5.14 10.86
N ASP A 109 -2.13 -6.26 10.79
CA ASP A 109 -2.09 -7.25 11.86
C ASP A 109 -1.51 -6.68 13.16
N ILE A 110 -0.49 -5.81 13.07
CA ILE A 110 0.05 -5.06 14.22
C ILE A 110 -1.04 -4.15 14.81
N GLN A 111 -1.80 -3.44 13.97
CA GLN A 111 -2.89 -2.57 14.43
C GLN A 111 -4.02 -3.38 15.07
N TYR A 112 -4.38 -4.52 14.46
CA TYR A 112 -5.39 -5.43 15.01
C TYR A 112 -4.98 -6.00 16.37
N ALA A 113 -3.75 -6.49 16.51
CA ALA A 113 -3.22 -6.94 17.79
C ALA A 113 -3.20 -5.82 18.84
N THR A 114 -2.81 -4.60 18.44
CA THR A 114 -2.73 -3.43 19.32
C THR A 114 -4.12 -3.03 19.83
N ALA A 115 -5.14 -2.99 18.98
CA ALA A 115 -6.51 -2.67 19.36
C ALA A 115 -7.07 -3.62 20.43
N TYR A 116 -6.58 -4.88 20.46
CA TYR A 116 -6.96 -5.91 21.44
C TYR A 116 -5.98 -6.09 22.59
N ASN A 117 -5.08 -5.14 22.83
CA ASN A 117 -4.05 -5.20 23.88
C ASN A 117 -3.09 -6.40 23.77
N ARG A 118 -2.84 -6.87 22.56
CA ARG A 118 -1.91 -7.96 22.29
C ARG A 118 -0.54 -7.43 21.86
N GLY A 119 0.07 -6.58 22.69
CA GLY A 119 1.37 -5.98 22.44
C GLY A 119 2.48 -7.02 22.26
N ASP A 120 2.35 -8.19 22.86
CA ASP A 120 3.22 -9.35 22.65
C ASP A 120 3.16 -9.86 21.19
N VAL A 121 1.98 -9.90 20.60
CA VAL A 121 1.78 -10.28 19.20
C VAL A 121 2.26 -9.15 18.28
N ALA A 122 1.84 -7.91 18.55
CA ALA A 122 2.25 -6.74 17.77
C ALA A 122 3.78 -6.65 17.65
N SER A 123 4.52 -6.87 18.74
CA SER A 123 5.99 -6.85 18.75
C SER A 123 6.62 -7.97 17.92
N ARG A 124 6.04 -9.17 17.96
CA ARG A 124 6.52 -10.30 17.11
C ARG A 124 6.25 -10.04 15.65
N THR A 125 5.07 -9.54 15.31
CA THR A 125 4.70 -9.22 13.92
C THR A 125 5.57 -8.09 13.36
N ALA A 126 5.91 -7.08 14.16
CA ALA A 126 6.82 -6.00 13.77
C ALA A 126 8.24 -6.51 13.45
N MET A 127 8.69 -7.61 14.07
CA MET A 127 9.98 -8.21 13.71
C MET A 127 9.95 -8.87 12.33
N ILE A 128 8.81 -9.46 11.94
CA ILE A 128 8.61 -10.04 10.61
C ILE A 128 8.51 -8.93 9.56
N GLU A 129 7.73 -7.90 9.88
CA GLU A 129 7.58 -6.72 9.01
C GLU A 129 8.92 -6.05 8.70
N ARG A 130 9.84 -6.00 9.67
CA ARG A 130 11.20 -5.47 9.47
C ARG A 130 11.94 -6.17 8.33
N ASP A 131 11.85 -7.48 8.23
CA ASP A 131 12.56 -8.24 7.20
C ASP A 131 12.04 -7.86 5.79
N LEU A 132 10.74 -7.58 5.65
CA LEU A 132 10.17 -7.03 4.41
C LEU A 132 10.65 -5.59 4.13
N ILE A 133 10.77 -4.75 5.15
CA ILE A 133 11.27 -3.37 5.04
C ILE A 133 12.72 -3.37 4.54
N GLU A 134 13.58 -4.22 5.12
CA GLU A 134 14.97 -4.38 4.69
C GLU A 134 15.04 -4.87 3.24
N ASP A 135 14.27 -5.87 2.88
CA ASP A 135 14.21 -6.42 1.53
C ASP A 135 13.70 -5.42 0.47
N LEU A 136 12.87 -4.47 0.87
CA LEU A 136 12.37 -3.39 0.02
C LEU A 136 13.34 -2.20 -0.08
N GLY A 137 14.45 -2.21 0.67
CA GLY A 137 15.41 -1.11 0.74
C GLY A 137 14.88 0.13 1.47
N LEU A 138 13.99 -0.08 2.44
CA LEU A 138 13.38 0.98 3.26
C LEU A 138 14.04 1.08 4.64
N GLU A 139 15.32 0.74 4.76
CA GLU A 139 16.05 0.60 6.03
C GLU A 139 16.11 1.90 6.88
N GLN A 140 15.84 3.04 6.26
CA GLN A 140 15.73 4.31 6.97
C GLN A 140 14.34 4.53 7.58
N ASP A 141 13.44 3.59 7.40
CA ASP A 141 12.11 3.65 8.00
C ASP A 141 12.19 3.49 9.52
N LEU A 142 11.37 4.25 10.23
CA LEU A 142 11.34 4.25 11.69
C LEU A 142 10.97 2.86 12.23
N SER A 143 10.07 2.16 11.56
CA SER A 143 9.58 0.83 11.97
C SER A 143 10.63 -0.27 11.83
N SER A 144 11.63 -0.10 10.95
CA SER A 144 12.74 -1.03 10.78
C SER A 144 13.84 -0.86 11.82
N SER A 145 13.84 0.27 12.56
CA SER A 145 14.89 0.54 13.54
C SER A 145 14.81 -0.48 14.69
N GLU A 146 15.96 -1.04 15.03
CA GLU A 146 16.13 -1.94 16.18
C GLU A 146 15.58 -1.29 17.47
N GLN A 147 15.78 0.01 17.62
CA GLN A 147 15.26 0.81 18.73
C GLN A 147 13.73 0.83 18.78
N PHE A 148 13.05 0.91 17.64
CA PHE A 148 11.58 0.87 17.58
C PHE A 148 11.05 -0.48 18.06
N ILE A 149 11.64 -1.57 17.58
CA ILE A 149 11.27 -2.93 17.98
C ILE A 149 11.53 -3.18 19.47
N GLU A 150 12.67 -2.71 20.00
CA GLU A 150 12.94 -2.77 21.45
C GLU A 150 11.91 -1.99 22.25
N ARG A 151 11.57 -0.76 21.83
CA ARG A 151 10.52 0.05 22.47
C ARG A 151 9.17 -0.67 22.47
N LEU A 152 8.80 -1.33 21.38
CA LEU A 152 7.56 -2.14 21.33
C LEU A 152 7.62 -3.31 22.30
N LYS A 153 8.72 -4.05 22.38
CA LYS A 153 8.91 -5.18 23.31
C LYS A 153 8.83 -4.73 24.75
N ASP A 154 9.56 -3.68 25.09
CA ASP A 154 9.62 -3.15 26.46
C ASP A 154 8.26 -2.62 26.94
N ASN A 155 7.42 -2.17 26.02
CA ASN A 155 6.11 -1.62 26.30
C ASN A 155 4.95 -2.56 25.96
N ALA A 156 5.20 -3.81 25.60
CA ALA A 156 4.19 -4.75 25.12
C ALA A 156 2.96 -4.91 26.04
N ASN A 157 3.11 -4.67 27.35
CA ASN A 157 2.04 -4.72 28.33
C ASN A 157 1.40 -3.34 28.61
N ASN A 158 1.84 -2.28 27.92
CA ASN A 158 1.32 -0.93 28.08
C ASN A 158 0.62 -0.49 26.79
N LYS A 159 -0.72 -0.61 26.79
CA LYS A 159 -1.56 -0.29 25.63
C LYS A 159 -1.26 1.07 25.04
N ASP A 160 -1.26 2.13 25.86
CA ASP A 160 -1.10 3.51 25.39
C ASP A 160 0.28 3.70 24.74
N SER A 161 1.32 3.07 25.30
CA SER A 161 2.67 3.11 24.73
C SER A 161 2.75 2.40 23.38
N VAL A 162 2.15 1.21 23.26
CA VAL A 162 2.12 0.46 22.00
C VAL A 162 1.32 1.23 20.94
N GLU A 163 0.16 1.77 21.28
CA GLU A 163 -0.65 2.60 20.37
C GLU A 163 0.12 3.83 19.87
N ASN A 164 0.84 4.51 20.74
CA ASN A 164 1.64 5.67 20.37
C ASN A 164 2.79 5.28 19.42
N LEU A 165 3.47 4.17 19.68
CA LEU A 165 4.56 3.66 18.83
C LEU A 165 4.05 3.28 17.45
N VAL A 166 2.94 2.56 17.37
CA VAL A 166 2.31 2.20 16.10
C VAL A 166 1.86 3.45 15.33
N ALA A 167 1.27 4.45 16.01
CA ALA A 167 0.90 5.71 15.40
C ALA A 167 2.12 6.50 14.88
N GLU A 168 3.25 6.45 15.60
CA GLU A 168 4.52 7.06 15.16
C GLU A 168 5.02 6.44 13.85
N ALA A 169 5.01 5.10 13.75
CA ALA A 169 5.38 4.37 12.54
C ALA A 169 4.45 4.67 11.36
N MET A 170 3.14 4.68 11.58
CA MET A 170 2.16 5.01 10.54
C MET A 170 2.30 6.45 10.02
N ASN A 171 2.53 7.42 10.92
CA ASN A 171 2.79 8.80 10.54
C ASN A 171 4.08 8.93 9.73
N TYR A 172 5.10 8.12 10.03
CA TYR A 172 6.32 8.07 9.23
C TYR A 172 6.02 7.52 7.82
N ALA A 173 5.33 6.38 7.72
CA ALA A 173 4.95 5.77 6.44
C ALA A 173 4.14 6.75 5.57
N ASN A 174 3.18 7.47 6.15
CA ASN A 174 2.41 8.49 5.43
C ASN A 174 3.29 9.63 4.90
N ARG A 175 4.31 10.06 5.66
CA ARG A 175 5.27 11.07 5.16
C ARG A 175 6.10 10.52 4.01
N GLN A 176 6.55 9.26 4.07
CA GLN A 176 7.33 8.63 3.01
C GLN A 176 6.49 8.47 1.73
N LEU A 177 5.21 8.15 1.84
CA LEU A 177 4.28 8.14 0.71
C LEU A 177 4.23 9.51 0.03
N ALA A 178 4.08 10.59 0.82
CA ALA A 178 3.92 11.94 0.28
C ALA A 178 5.22 12.54 -0.28
N GLN A 179 6.36 12.26 0.34
CA GLN A 179 7.63 12.95 0.11
C GLN A 179 8.79 12.02 -0.29
N GLY A 180 8.62 10.70 -0.09
CA GLY A 180 9.66 9.71 -0.35
C GLY A 180 9.83 9.38 -1.84
N ASP A 181 10.86 8.59 -2.11
CA ASP A 181 11.25 8.17 -3.47
C ASP A 181 10.49 6.90 -3.94
N ARG A 182 9.72 6.26 -3.06
CA ARG A 182 9.04 4.97 -3.31
C ARG A 182 7.53 5.00 -3.02
N PRO A 183 6.79 5.94 -3.64
CA PRO A 183 5.34 6.05 -3.43
C PRO A 183 4.57 4.79 -3.88
N ASP A 184 5.10 4.06 -4.87
CA ASP A 184 4.61 2.78 -5.35
C ASP A 184 4.54 1.72 -4.24
N VAL A 185 5.60 1.59 -3.45
CA VAL A 185 5.69 0.64 -2.33
C VAL A 185 4.65 0.95 -1.26
N TYR A 186 4.55 2.22 -0.86
CA TYR A 186 3.60 2.64 0.17
C TYR A 186 2.14 2.54 -0.29
N ALA A 187 1.87 2.80 -1.58
CA ALA A 187 0.55 2.60 -2.17
C ALA A 187 0.14 1.12 -2.14
N LEU A 188 1.05 0.22 -2.52
CA LEU A 188 0.81 -1.23 -2.47
C LEU A 188 0.68 -1.74 -1.03
N ALA A 189 1.43 -1.19 -0.09
CA ALA A 189 1.27 -1.49 1.34
C ALA A 189 -0.10 -1.04 1.86
N PHE A 190 -0.57 0.14 1.47
CA PHE A 190 -1.91 0.60 1.83
C PHE A 190 -3.01 -0.33 1.27
N ILE A 191 -2.86 -0.83 0.03
CA ILE A 191 -3.75 -1.84 -0.56
C ILE A 191 -3.71 -3.12 0.26
N GLY A 192 -2.53 -3.63 0.62
CA GLY A 192 -2.35 -4.83 1.43
C GLY A 192 -3.04 -4.72 2.80
N ALA A 193 -2.86 -3.60 3.49
CA ALA A 193 -3.50 -3.33 4.78
C ALA A 193 -5.04 -3.36 4.67
N ASN A 194 -5.59 -2.84 3.58
CA ASN A 194 -7.03 -2.84 3.38
C ASN A 194 -7.59 -4.22 3.02
N VAL A 195 -6.87 -5.03 2.23
CA VAL A 195 -7.29 -6.42 1.95
C VAL A 195 -7.31 -7.24 3.22
N GLU A 196 -6.28 -7.11 4.08
CA GLU A 196 -6.21 -7.80 5.36
C GLU A 196 -7.33 -7.35 6.31
N ALA A 197 -7.58 -6.04 6.37
CA ALA A 197 -8.68 -5.46 7.15
C ALA A 197 -10.05 -6.02 6.72
N LEU A 198 -10.32 -6.06 5.41
CA LEU A 198 -11.55 -6.63 4.86
C LEU A 198 -11.67 -8.12 5.13
N TYR A 199 -10.56 -8.86 5.04
CA TYR A 199 -10.54 -10.29 5.33
C TYR A 199 -10.91 -10.55 6.79
N ILE A 200 -10.19 -9.96 7.75
CA ILE A 200 -10.44 -10.16 9.18
C ILE A 200 -11.87 -9.72 9.54
N LEU A 201 -12.30 -8.56 9.06
CA LEU A 201 -13.67 -8.06 9.27
C LEU A 201 -14.73 -9.05 8.73
N SER A 202 -14.54 -9.55 7.50
CA SER A 202 -15.49 -10.48 6.88
C SER A 202 -15.59 -11.81 7.64
N GLN A 203 -14.45 -12.36 8.09
CA GLN A 203 -14.42 -13.61 8.86
C GLN A 203 -15.06 -13.45 10.23
N LEU A 204 -14.74 -12.38 10.96
CA LEU A 204 -15.36 -12.09 12.26
C LEU A 204 -16.86 -11.84 12.15
N THR A 205 -17.29 -11.14 11.10
CA THR A 205 -18.71 -10.91 10.83
C THR A 205 -19.43 -12.23 10.52
N LYS A 206 -18.80 -13.11 9.73
CA LYS A 206 -19.33 -14.44 9.42
C LYS A 206 -19.46 -15.35 10.65
N MET A 207 -18.50 -15.25 11.60
CA MET A 207 -18.55 -15.99 12.85
C MET A 207 -19.61 -15.47 13.82
N SER A 208 -20.08 -14.22 13.63
CA SER A 208 -21.03 -13.54 14.51
C SER A 208 -22.07 -12.76 13.70
N VAL A 209 -22.72 -13.44 12.75
CA VAL A 209 -23.67 -12.83 11.79
C VAL A 209 -24.84 -12.10 12.47
N GLU A 210 -25.18 -12.48 13.70
CA GLU A 210 -26.23 -11.84 14.52
C GLU A 210 -25.76 -10.48 15.09
N ASN A 211 -24.45 -10.22 15.08
CA ASN A 211 -23.90 -8.94 15.52
C ASN A 211 -24.09 -7.87 14.42
N LYS A 212 -25.13 -7.06 14.60
CA LYS A 212 -25.51 -6.02 13.63
C LYS A 212 -24.48 -4.91 13.51
N ASP A 213 -23.64 -4.70 14.53
CA ASP A 213 -22.60 -3.69 14.48
C ASP A 213 -21.47 -4.13 13.52
N LEU A 214 -21.13 -5.42 13.47
CA LEU A 214 -20.18 -5.94 12.50
C LEU A 214 -20.70 -5.80 11.06
N LEU A 215 -21.97 -6.11 10.80
CA LEU A 215 -22.59 -5.89 9.47
C LEU A 215 -22.60 -4.39 9.09
N LYS A 216 -22.79 -3.51 10.07
CA LYS A 216 -22.73 -2.06 9.87
C LYS A 216 -21.29 -1.61 9.54
N ILE A 217 -20.30 -2.15 10.24
CA ILE A 217 -18.89 -1.88 9.96
C ILE A 217 -18.54 -2.35 8.54
N MET A 218 -18.96 -3.56 8.14
CA MET A 218 -18.82 -4.03 6.76
C MET A 218 -19.39 -3.01 5.76
N SER A 219 -20.62 -2.57 5.98
CA SER A 219 -21.29 -1.59 5.10
C SER A 219 -20.54 -0.24 5.07
N GLY A 220 -19.95 0.16 6.18
CA GLY A 220 -19.18 1.40 6.33
C GLY A 220 -17.85 1.43 5.56
N GLN A 221 -17.33 0.27 5.13
CA GLN A 221 -16.07 0.21 4.37
C GLN A 221 -16.20 0.65 2.90
N LYS A 222 -17.40 0.99 2.45
CA LYS A 222 -17.68 1.29 1.03
C LYS A 222 -16.80 2.42 0.46
N GLU A 223 -16.66 3.51 1.19
CA GLU A 223 -15.85 4.66 0.71
C GLU A 223 -14.35 4.28 0.64
N ARG A 224 -13.87 3.50 1.61
CA ARG A 224 -12.51 2.95 1.56
C ARG A 224 -12.32 2.02 0.35
N ALA A 225 -13.29 1.14 0.08
CA ALA A 225 -13.24 0.26 -1.08
C ALA A 225 -13.17 1.06 -2.39
N LYS A 226 -13.91 2.16 -2.51
CA LYS A 226 -13.82 3.06 -3.67
C LYS A 226 -12.45 3.69 -3.82
N SER A 227 -11.86 4.19 -2.73
CA SER A 227 -10.52 4.79 -2.75
C SER A 227 -9.47 3.78 -3.19
N ILE A 228 -9.52 2.54 -2.66
CA ILE A 228 -8.62 1.46 -3.06
C ILE A 228 -8.79 1.11 -4.53
N PHE A 229 -10.04 1.01 -5.00
CA PHE A 229 -10.31 0.69 -6.41
C PHE A 229 -9.79 1.78 -7.35
N SER A 230 -10.02 3.05 -7.02
CA SER A 230 -9.49 4.18 -7.81
C SER A 230 -7.97 4.18 -7.86
N MET A 231 -7.30 3.88 -6.75
CA MET A 231 -5.83 3.80 -6.69
C MET A 231 -5.30 2.63 -7.53
N LEU A 232 -5.93 1.46 -7.44
CA LEU A 232 -5.58 0.29 -8.25
C LEU A 232 -5.77 0.57 -9.75
N GLU A 233 -6.83 1.28 -10.11
CA GLU A 233 -7.12 1.65 -11.51
C GLU A 233 -6.03 2.58 -12.04
N LEU A 234 -5.61 3.59 -11.29
CA LEU A 234 -4.49 4.47 -11.66
C LEU A 234 -3.19 3.70 -11.87
N MET A 235 -2.92 2.68 -11.04
CA MET A 235 -1.70 1.86 -11.10
C MET A 235 -1.81 0.71 -12.12
N SER A 236 -2.97 0.45 -12.71
CA SER A 236 -3.23 -0.73 -13.56
C SER A 236 -2.46 -0.73 -14.89
N GLY A 237 -1.89 0.41 -15.27
CA GLY A 237 -0.96 0.53 -16.41
C GLY A 237 0.40 -0.13 -16.18
N ASP A 238 0.81 -0.32 -14.93
CA ASP A 238 2.04 -1.01 -14.57
C ASP A 238 1.87 -2.52 -14.72
N LYS A 239 2.81 -3.17 -15.44
CA LYS A 239 2.77 -4.61 -15.73
C LYS A 239 2.90 -5.48 -14.48
N THR A 240 3.54 -4.98 -13.43
CA THR A 240 3.71 -5.70 -12.17
C THR A 240 2.49 -5.57 -11.27
N VAL A 241 1.75 -4.48 -11.36
CA VAL A 241 0.53 -4.21 -10.60
C VAL A 241 -0.72 -4.77 -11.28
N LYS A 242 -0.77 -4.75 -12.61
CA LYS A 242 -1.93 -5.19 -13.39
C LYS A 242 -2.51 -6.55 -12.97
N PRO A 243 -1.71 -7.61 -12.72
CA PRO A 243 -2.27 -8.90 -12.27
C PRO A 243 -3.02 -8.82 -10.94
N TYR A 244 -2.60 -7.92 -10.05
CA TYR A 244 -3.28 -7.70 -8.76
C TYR A 244 -4.55 -6.89 -8.94
N TYR A 245 -4.54 -5.86 -9.79
CA TYR A 245 -5.75 -5.14 -10.18
C TYR A 245 -6.84 -6.09 -10.69
N GLU A 246 -6.49 -6.97 -11.63
CA GLU A 246 -7.45 -7.93 -12.21
C GLU A 246 -8.02 -8.92 -11.16
N LYS A 247 -7.22 -9.31 -10.17
CA LYS A 247 -7.67 -10.16 -9.06
C LYS A 247 -8.57 -9.42 -8.07
N MET A 248 -8.26 -8.16 -7.78
CA MET A 248 -8.95 -7.35 -6.79
C MET A 248 -10.25 -6.76 -7.33
N LYS A 249 -10.28 -6.43 -8.62
CA LYS A 249 -11.42 -5.77 -9.28
C LYS A 249 -12.77 -6.42 -8.97
N PRO A 250 -12.98 -7.73 -9.12
CA PRO A 250 -14.30 -8.34 -8.87
C PRO A 250 -14.79 -8.16 -7.43
N VAL A 251 -13.87 -8.22 -6.45
CA VAL A 251 -14.20 -8.05 -5.03
C VAL A 251 -14.63 -6.61 -4.75
N TYR A 252 -13.85 -5.64 -5.25
CA TYR A 252 -14.14 -4.23 -5.02
C TYR A 252 -15.38 -3.75 -5.77
N GLU A 253 -15.62 -4.21 -7.00
CA GLU A 253 -16.82 -3.90 -7.75
C GLU A 253 -18.07 -4.40 -7.00
N TYR A 254 -18.06 -5.67 -6.54
CA TYR A 254 -19.15 -6.20 -5.73
C TYR A 254 -19.35 -5.35 -4.47
N TYR A 255 -18.28 -5.04 -3.76
CA TYR A 255 -18.34 -4.29 -2.52
C TYR A 255 -18.91 -2.88 -2.69
N ILE A 256 -18.53 -2.20 -3.76
CA ILE A 256 -19.00 -0.84 -4.07
C ILE A 256 -20.48 -0.83 -4.44
N ASP A 257 -20.99 -1.86 -5.13
CA ASP A 257 -22.36 -1.94 -5.61
C ASP A 257 -23.37 -2.28 -4.49
N VAL A 258 -22.95 -3.02 -3.48
CA VAL A 258 -23.82 -3.38 -2.35
C VAL A 258 -24.19 -2.12 -1.54
N LYS A 259 -25.50 -1.93 -1.29
CA LYS A 259 -25.98 -0.78 -0.50
C LYS A 259 -25.75 -0.94 0.99
N SER A 260 -25.99 -2.15 1.51
CA SER A 260 -25.75 -2.54 2.90
C SER A 260 -25.57 -4.05 2.94
N PHE A 261 -24.65 -4.51 3.80
CA PHE A 261 -24.45 -5.95 3.99
C PHE A 261 -25.50 -6.54 4.90
N ASN A 262 -26.03 -7.67 4.51
CA ASN A 262 -26.78 -8.61 5.34
C ASN A 262 -26.10 -9.98 5.24
N GLU A 263 -26.70 -11.01 5.82
CA GLU A 263 -26.14 -12.37 5.83
C GLU A 263 -25.97 -12.95 4.41
N GLU A 264 -26.87 -12.67 3.48
CA GLU A 264 -26.80 -13.15 2.09
C GLU A 264 -25.57 -12.55 1.38
N GLN A 265 -25.45 -11.21 1.36
CA GLN A 265 -24.30 -10.54 0.77
C GLN A 265 -22.97 -10.90 1.45
N LEU A 266 -22.99 -11.10 2.78
CA LEU A 266 -21.82 -11.56 3.49
C LEU A 266 -21.38 -12.96 3.04
N ASN A 267 -22.31 -13.89 2.87
CA ASN A 267 -22.02 -15.25 2.41
C ASN A 267 -21.50 -15.28 0.96
N GLU A 268 -21.83 -14.29 0.14
CA GLU A 268 -21.29 -14.14 -1.20
C GLU A 268 -19.88 -13.52 -1.19
N ILE A 269 -19.69 -12.41 -0.48
CA ILE A 269 -18.43 -11.66 -0.55
C ILE A 269 -17.31 -12.26 0.29
N ALA A 270 -17.59 -12.87 1.44
CA ALA A 270 -16.53 -13.36 2.34
C ALA A 270 -15.63 -14.41 1.67
N PRO A 271 -16.15 -15.39 0.91
CA PRO A 271 -15.28 -16.29 0.13
C PRO A 271 -14.49 -15.58 -0.96
N MET A 272 -15.03 -14.52 -1.57
CA MET A 272 -14.32 -13.75 -2.58
C MET A 272 -13.12 -13.01 -1.98
N ILE A 273 -13.31 -12.40 -0.80
CA ILE A 273 -12.24 -11.72 -0.06
C ILE A 273 -11.18 -12.73 0.39
N GLU A 274 -11.58 -13.88 0.92
CA GLU A 274 -10.66 -14.94 1.35
C GLU A 274 -9.82 -15.47 0.18
N ASN A 275 -10.43 -15.75 -0.96
CA ASN A 275 -9.75 -16.18 -2.17
C ASN A 275 -8.80 -15.10 -2.70
N LEU A 276 -9.23 -13.83 -2.68
CA LEU A 276 -8.38 -12.70 -3.06
C LEU A 276 -7.13 -12.68 -2.18
N ARG A 277 -7.31 -12.62 -0.84
CA ARG A 277 -6.21 -12.60 0.12
C ARG A 277 -5.20 -13.73 -0.14
N ASN A 278 -5.69 -14.96 -0.24
CA ASN A 278 -4.84 -16.12 -0.49
C ASN A 278 -4.13 -16.09 -1.85
N SER A 279 -4.68 -15.38 -2.82
CA SER A 279 -4.10 -15.29 -4.16
C SER A 279 -3.02 -14.21 -4.31
N ILE A 280 -2.94 -13.26 -3.38
CA ILE A 280 -1.97 -12.16 -3.38
C ILE A 280 -0.79 -12.39 -2.43
N MET A 281 -0.89 -13.37 -1.54
CA MET A 281 0.19 -13.91 -0.71
C MET A 281 1.04 -14.94 -1.51
#